data_56654d307e9662334fe550f4594b1616
#
_entry.id   56654d307e9662334fe550f4594b1616
#
_cell.length_a   1.000
_cell.length_b   1.000
_cell.length_c   1.000
_cell.angle_alpha   90.00
_cell.angle_beta   90.00
_cell.angle_gamma   90.00
#
_symmetry.space_group_name_H-M   'P 1'
#
loop_
_entity.id
_entity.type
_entity.pdbx_description
1 polymer ?
#
loop_
_entity_poly.entity_id
_entity_poly.type
_entity_poly.pdbx_seq_one_letter_code
_entity_poly.pdbx_strand_id
1 'polypeptide(L)'
;DKEFIVLVGPSGCGKSTTLRMIAGLEEISEGELYIGDRLVNDVAPKDRDIAMVFQNYALYPHMTVYENMAFALKLRHAPKDEIDKKVKEAAEILDITQYLGRKPKALSGGQRQRVAIGRAIVRDPQVMLMDEPLSNLDAKLRNQMRAELIKLRERINTTFIYVTHDQTEAMTLGDRIVIMKDGFIQQIGTPQ
;
A
#
# COMPACT_ATOMS: atom_id res chain seq x y z
N ASP A 1 0.14 1.98 -16.31
CA ASP A 1 1.37 1.67 -15.60
C ASP A 1 1.87 2.92 -14.89
N LYS A 2 2.33 2.76 -13.64
CA LYS A 2 2.81 3.87 -12.79
C LYS A 2 1.77 4.97 -12.50
N GLU A 3 0.51 4.64 -12.58
CA GLU A 3 -0.60 5.49 -12.20
C GLU A 3 -1.00 5.28 -10.74
N PHE A 4 -1.58 6.29 -10.13
CA PHE A 4 -2.25 6.19 -8.84
C PHE A 4 -3.76 6.03 -9.10
N ILE A 5 -4.24 4.80 -8.97
CA ILE A 5 -5.64 4.44 -9.23
C ILE A 5 -6.37 4.35 -7.90
N VAL A 6 -7.51 5.03 -7.80
CA VAL A 6 -8.35 4.99 -6.61
C VAL A 6 -9.66 4.27 -6.88
N LEU A 7 -9.93 3.23 -6.10
CA LEU A 7 -11.25 2.58 -6.05
C LEU A 7 -12.07 3.26 -4.97
N VAL A 8 -13.19 3.88 -5.35
CA VAL A 8 -14.07 4.58 -4.43
C VAL A 8 -15.51 4.06 -4.54
N GLY A 9 -16.20 4.02 -3.42
CA GLY A 9 -17.59 3.58 -3.38
C GLY A 9 -18.04 3.33 -1.94
N PRO A 10 -19.35 3.06 -1.74
CA PRO A 10 -19.90 2.80 -0.42
C PRO A 10 -19.29 1.53 0.22
N SER A 11 -19.39 1.44 1.54
CA SER A 11 -18.96 0.25 2.28
C SER A 11 -19.66 -1.02 1.75
N GLY A 12 -18.92 -2.11 1.61
CA GLY A 12 -19.46 -3.38 1.13
C GLY A 12 -19.69 -3.48 -0.39
N CYS A 13 -19.19 -2.53 -1.19
CA CYS A 13 -19.36 -2.56 -2.66
C CYS A 13 -18.32 -3.41 -3.41
N GLY A 14 -17.41 -4.08 -2.69
CA GLY A 14 -16.41 -4.97 -3.29
C GLY A 14 -15.01 -4.38 -3.52
N LYS A 15 -14.72 -3.17 -3.04
CA LYS A 15 -13.41 -2.52 -3.21
C LYS A 15 -12.27 -3.34 -2.57
N SER A 16 -12.40 -3.66 -1.30
CA SER A 16 -11.39 -4.45 -0.57
C SER A 16 -11.30 -5.87 -1.11
N THR A 17 -12.41 -6.47 -1.54
CA THR A 17 -12.41 -7.78 -2.20
C THR A 17 -11.61 -7.74 -3.51
N THR A 18 -11.80 -6.72 -4.33
CA THR A 18 -11.04 -6.52 -5.56
C THR A 18 -9.54 -6.39 -5.27
N LEU A 19 -9.19 -5.60 -4.25
CA LEU A 19 -7.80 -5.44 -3.82
C LEU A 19 -7.19 -6.77 -3.37
N ARG A 20 -7.94 -7.57 -2.62
CA ARG A 20 -7.52 -8.90 -2.15
C ARG A 20 -7.36 -9.91 -3.29
N MET A 21 -8.19 -9.85 -4.32
CA MET A 21 -8.02 -10.65 -5.54
C MET A 21 -6.72 -10.29 -6.26
N ILE A 22 -6.39 -9.00 -6.38
CA ILE A 22 -5.13 -8.55 -6.97
C ILE A 22 -3.94 -9.02 -6.12
N ALA A 23 -4.09 -9.03 -4.80
CA ALA A 23 -3.09 -9.55 -3.88
C ALA A 23 -2.95 -11.09 -3.89
N GLY A 24 -3.93 -11.80 -4.43
CA GLY A 24 -3.99 -13.26 -4.40
C GLY A 24 -4.51 -13.84 -3.07
N LEU A 25 -5.17 -13.01 -2.26
CA LEU A 25 -5.77 -13.41 -0.97
C LEU A 25 -7.22 -13.90 -1.13
N GLU A 26 -7.81 -13.67 -2.29
CA GLU A 26 -9.13 -14.16 -2.69
C GLU A 26 -9.04 -14.71 -4.11
N GLU A 27 -9.83 -15.74 -4.41
CA GLU A 27 -9.90 -16.35 -5.73
C GLU A 27 -10.70 -15.46 -6.70
N ILE A 28 -10.26 -15.43 -7.95
CA ILE A 28 -10.96 -14.78 -9.05
C ILE A 28 -11.86 -15.84 -9.71
N SER A 29 -13.17 -15.63 -9.65
CA SER A 29 -14.16 -16.59 -10.20
C SER A 29 -14.14 -16.64 -11.72
N GLU A 30 -13.95 -15.50 -12.37
CA GLU A 30 -13.92 -15.35 -13.83
C GLU A 30 -12.98 -14.19 -14.23
N GLY A 31 -12.42 -14.30 -15.42
CA GLY A 31 -11.51 -13.30 -15.96
C GLY A 31 -10.05 -13.58 -15.66
N GLU A 32 -9.18 -12.75 -16.21
CA GLU A 32 -7.75 -12.87 -16.13
C GLU A 32 -7.12 -11.62 -15.50
N LEU A 33 -6.17 -11.83 -14.60
CA LEU A 33 -5.39 -10.76 -13.99
C LEU A 33 -3.92 -10.88 -14.42
N TYR A 34 -3.39 -9.78 -14.93
CA TYR A 34 -1.98 -9.66 -15.30
C TYR A 34 -1.28 -8.64 -14.42
N ILE A 35 -0.06 -8.95 -13.99
CA ILE A 35 0.88 -8.00 -13.40
C ILE A 35 2.09 -7.94 -14.33
N GLY A 36 2.29 -6.80 -14.99
CA GLY A 36 3.14 -6.74 -16.17
C GLY A 36 2.59 -7.64 -17.26
N ASP A 37 3.43 -8.50 -17.83
CA ASP A 37 3.04 -9.46 -18.88
C ASP A 37 2.70 -10.85 -18.32
N ARG A 38 2.68 -11.01 -17.00
CA ARG A 38 2.47 -12.29 -16.33
C ARG A 38 1.02 -12.45 -15.89
N LEU A 39 0.37 -13.53 -16.34
CA LEU A 39 -0.92 -13.99 -15.79
C LEU A 39 -0.72 -14.50 -14.35
N VAL A 40 -1.45 -13.96 -13.39
CA VAL A 40 -1.22 -14.24 -11.96
C VAL A 40 -2.40 -14.90 -11.23
N ASN A 41 -3.47 -15.29 -11.93
CA ASN A 41 -4.63 -15.90 -11.29
C ASN A 41 -4.28 -17.04 -10.33
N ASP A 42 -3.38 -17.93 -10.74
CA ASP A 42 -2.96 -19.11 -9.97
C ASP A 42 -1.61 -18.91 -9.25
N VAL A 43 -1.11 -17.69 -9.18
CA VAL A 43 0.15 -17.38 -8.52
C VAL A 43 -0.10 -17.03 -7.06
N ALA A 44 0.63 -17.68 -6.14
CA ALA A 44 0.54 -17.41 -4.71
C ALA A 44 0.90 -15.95 -4.40
N PRO A 45 0.29 -15.31 -3.37
CA PRO A 45 0.53 -13.92 -3.04
C PRO A 45 2.01 -13.55 -2.87
N LYS A 46 2.78 -14.43 -2.22
CA LYS A 46 4.23 -14.25 -1.99
C LYS A 46 5.07 -14.18 -3.28
N ASP A 47 4.57 -14.75 -4.37
CA ASP A 47 5.24 -14.85 -5.66
C ASP A 47 4.73 -13.80 -6.67
N ARG A 48 3.76 -13.00 -6.28
CA ARG A 48 3.32 -11.81 -7.03
C ARG A 48 4.23 -10.63 -6.67
N ASP A 49 4.54 -9.82 -7.64
CA ASP A 49 5.38 -8.61 -7.42
C ASP A 49 4.53 -7.44 -6.94
N ILE A 50 3.95 -7.63 -5.78
CA ILE A 50 3.07 -6.68 -5.10
C ILE A 50 3.48 -6.50 -3.64
N ALA A 51 3.09 -5.36 -3.06
CA ALA A 51 3.10 -5.14 -1.62
C ALA A 51 1.76 -4.57 -1.18
N MET A 52 1.33 -4.85 0.04
CA MET A 52 0.05 -4.42 0.57
C MET A 52 0.20 -3.70 1.89
N VAL A 53 -0.50 -2.57 2.01
CA VAL A 53 -0.67 -1.81 3.25
C VAL A 53 -2.11 -1.98 3.72
N PHE A 54 -2.27 -2.57 4.92
CA PHE A 54 -3.57 -2.86 5.51
C PHE A 54 -4.10 -1.68 6.30
N GLN A 55 -5.43 -1.63 6.50
CA GLN A 55 -6.12 -0.61 7.28
C GLN A 55 -5.60 -0.49 8.72
N ASN A 56 -5.26 -1.60 9.36
CA ASN A 56 -4.71 -1.66 10.72
C ASN A 56 -3.17 -1.65 10.76
N TYR A 57 -2.52 -1.40 9.61
CA TYR A 57 -1.08 -1.43 9.37
C TYR A 57 -0.42 -2.81 9.52
N ALA A 58 -0.99 -3.74 10.28
CA ALA A 58 -0.50 -5.11 10.51
C ALA A 58 0.99 -5.20 10.87
N LEU A 59 1.48 -4.26 11.70
CA LEU A 59 2.87 -4.27 12.18
C LEU A 59 3.07 -5.37 13.23
N TYR A 60 4.24 -5.97 13.21
CA TYR A 60 4.64 -6.94 14.24
C TYR A 60 5.02 -6.20 15.53
N PRO A 61 4.23 -6.32 16.61
CA PRO A 61 4.39 -5.46 17.80
C PRO A 61 5.66 -5.76 18.60
N HIS A 62 6.22 -6.96 18.47
CA HIS A 62 7.46 -7.39 19.13
C HIS A 62 8.73 -7.00 18.38
N MET A 63 8.59 -6.59 17.12
CA MET A 63 9.69 -6.16 16.27
C MET A 63 9.87 -4.64 16.31
N THR A 64 11.13 -4.19 16.17
CA THR A 64 11.44 -2.77 15.94
C THR A 64 10.94 -2.31 14.57
N VAL A 65 10.95 -1.00 14.32
CA VAL A 65 10.68 -0.44 12.99
C VAL A 65 11.61 -1.06 11.94
N TYR A 66 12.91 -1.10 12.23
CA TYR A 66 13.90 -1.73 11.36
C TYR A 66 13.54 -3.19 11.03
N GLU A 67 13.24 -3.98 12.05
CA GLU A 67 12.90 -5.40 11.89
C GLU A 67 11.60 -5.61 11.11
N ASN A 68 10.58 -4.77 11.32
CA ASN A 68 9.35 -4.78 10.53
C ASN A 68 9.63 -4.53 9.05
N MET A 69 10.46 -3.53 8.74
CA MET A 69 10.81 -3.18 7.36
C MET A 69 11.69 -4.25 6.70
N ALA A 70 12.61 -4.83 7.44
CA ALA A 70 13.55 -5.83 6.96
C ALA A 70 12.95 -7.23 6.79
N PHE A 71 11.81 -7.51 7.40
CA PHE A 71 11.27 -8.88 7.56
C PHE A 71 11.13 -9.63 6.24
N ALA A 72 10.50 -9.04 5.23
CA ALA A 72 10.30 -9.69 3.94
C ALA A 72 11.61 -9.98 3.20
N LEU A 73 12.60 -9.11 3.32
CA LEU A 73 13.92 -9.31 2.73
C LEU A 73 14.69 -10.41 3.45
N LYS A 74 14.55 -10.52 4.77
CA LYS A 74 15.14 -11.62 5.56
C LYS A 74 14.54 -12.97 5.15
N LEU A 75 13.23 -13.05 4.94
CA LEU A 75 12.56 -14.26 4.48
C LEU A 75 13.05 -14.73 3.09
N ARG A 76 13.46 -13.79 2.26
CA ARG A 76 14.04 -14.07 0.93
C ARG A 76 15.54 -14.34 0.99
N HIS A 77 16.13 -14.41 2.18
CA HIS A 77 17.55 -14.61 2.40
C HIS A 77 18.46 -13.58 1.70
N ALA A 78 17.98 -12.34 1.57
CA ALA A 78 18.77 -11.25 1.04
C ALA A 78 20.04 -11.00 1.91
N PRO A 79 21.17 -10.57 1.32
CA PRO A 79 22.37 -10.21 2.06
C PRO A 79 22.12 -9.10 3.09
N LYS A 80 22.80 -9.13 4.23
CA LYS A 80 22.59 -8.15 5.31
C LYS A 80 22.88 -6.71 4.90
N ASP A 81 23.88 -6.49 4.10
CA ASP A 81 24.24 -5.17 3.56
C ASP A 81 23.17 -4.62 2.61
N GLU A 82 22.57 -5.47 1.77
CA GLU A 82 21.45 -5.11 0.91
C GLU A 82 20.20 -4.75 1.74
N ILE A 83 19.87 -5.56 2.75
CA ILE A 83 18.74 -5.28 3.66
C ILE A 83 18.95 -3.93 4.35
N ASP A 84 20.12 -3.68 4.93
CA ASP A 84 20.42 -2.44 5.65
C ASP A 84 20.33 -1.23 4.72
N LYS A 85 20.85 -1.33 3.51
CA LYS A 85 20.75 -0.28 2.49
C LYS A 85 19.31 0.05 2.14
N LYS A 86 18.50 -0.96 1.78
CA LYS A 86 17.10 -0.77 1.39
C LYS A 86 16.24 -0.23 2.52
N VAL A 87 16.43 -0.72 3.74
CA VAL A 87 15.71 -0.22 4.92
C VAL A 87 16.05 1.25 5.18
N LYS A 88 17.32 1.63 5.12
CA LYS A 88 17.74 3.02 5.33
C LYS A 88 17.23 3.96 4.24
N GLU A 89 17.31 3.56 2.98
CA GLU A 89 16.76 4.33 1.85
C GLU A 89 15.25 4.57 2.01
N ALA A 90 14.49 3.52 2.35
CA ALA A 90 13.06 3.64 2.61
C ALA A 90 12.75 4.53 3.83
N ALA A 91 13.52 4.42 4.89
CA ALA A 91 13.37 5.24 6.08
C ALA A 91 13.64 6.73 5.81
N GLU A 92 14.60 7.05 4.95
CA GLU A 92 14.88 8.42 4.51
C GLU A 92 13.72 8.99 3.67
N ILE A 93 13.20 8.21 2.71
CA ILE A 93 12.04 8.62 1.89
C ILE A 93 10.85 8.98 2.76
N LEU A 94 10.62 8.25 3.85
CA LEU A 94 9.47 8.37 4.74
C LEU A 94 9.73 9.23 5.98
N ASP A 95 10.94 9.75 6.15
CA ASP A 95 11.36 10.55 7.31
C ASP A 95 11.12 9.81 8.66
N ILE A 96 11.52 8.55 8.72
CA ILE A 96 11.43 7.69 9.90
C ILE A 96 12.76 7.11 10.37
N THR A 97 13.87 7.60 9.86
CA THR A 97 15.22 7.13 10.22
C THR A 97 15.48 7.18 11.73
N GLN A 98 15.00 8.22 12.40
CA GLN A 98 15.13 8.40 13.85
C GLN A 98 14.32 7.39 14.67
N TYR A 99 13.39 6.66 14.07
CA TYR A 99 12.50 5.71 14.75
C TYR A 99 12.88 4.24 14.53
N LEU A 100 13.92 3.94 13.76
CA LEU A 100 14.28 2.57 13.39
C LEU A 100 14.47 1.61 14.56
N GLY A 101 14.95 2.11 15.71
CA GLY A 101 15.11 1.32 16.94
C GLY A 101 13.87 1.20 17.81
N ARG A 102 12.78 1.89 17.48
CA ARG A 102 11.54 1.88 18.29
C ARG A 102 10.64 0.71 17.90
N LYS A 103 9.77 0.31 18.83
CA LYS A 103 8.68 -0.65 18.60
C LYS A 103 7.38 0.09 18.28
N PRO A 104 6.40 -0.55 17.59
CA PRO A 104 5.15 0.09 17.17
C PRO A 104 4.38 0.81 18.29
N LYS A 105 4.42 0.28 19.52
CA LYS A 105 3.76 0.91 20.68
C LYS A 105 4.28 2.32 21.01
N ALA A 106 5.51 2.63 20.63
CA ALA A 106 6.17 3.92 20.87
C ALA A 106 5.98 4.90 19.71
N LEU A 107 5.10 4.61 18.75
CA LEU A 107 4.83 5.40 17.56
C LEU A 107 3.42 5.98 17.57
N SER A 108 3.26 7.17 16.96
CA SER A 108 1.95 7.73 16.63
C SER A 108 1.28 6.94 15.50
N GLY A 109 -0.01 7.20 15.26
CA GLY A 109 -0.74 6.59 14.13
C GLY A 109 -0.10 6.86 12.78
N GLY A 110 0.29 8.11 12.52
CA GLY A 110 0.97 8.48 11.27
C GLY A 110 2.35 7.84 11.12
N GLN A 111 3.10 7.73 12.21
CA GLN A 111 4.40 7.05 12.22
C GLN A 111 4.24 5.56 11.93
N ARG A 112 3.26 4.89 12.54
CA ARG A 112 2.94 3.48 12.24
C ARG A 112 2.56 3.27 10.78
N GLN A 113 1.78 4.18 10.21
CA GLN A 113 1.44 4.13 8.79
C GLN A 113 2.69 4.25 7.91
N ARG A 114 3.59 5.18 8.19
CA ARG A 114 4.85 5.33 7.45
C ARG A 114 5.71 4.07 7.54
N VAL A 115 5.75 3.41 8.68
CA VAL A 115 6.45 2.12 8.84
C VAL A 115 5.81 1.03 7.97
N ALA A 116 4.48 0.96 7.93
CA ALA A 116 3.76 0.01 7.08
C ALA A 116 4.05 0.23 5.58
N ILE A 117 4.08 1.50 5.15
CA ILE A 117 4.48 1.87 3.78
C ILE A 117 5.95 1.50 3.55
N GLY A 118 6.83 1.81 4.49
CA GLY A 118 8.26 1.45 4.42
C GLY A 118 8.50 -0.04 4.27
N ARG A 119 7.76 -0.84 5.02
CA ARG A 119 7.77 -2.30 4.89
C ARG A 119 7.36 -2.77 3.50
N ALA A 120 6.46 -2.06 2.85
CA ALA A 120 6.03 -2.36 1.49
C ALA A 120 7.08 -1.94 0.45
N ILE A 121 7.61 -0.73 0.54
CA ILE A 121 8.52 -0.18 -0.50
C ILE A 121 9.92 -0.80 -0.51
N VAL A 122 10.39 -1.36 0.60
CA VAL A 122 11.70 -2.06 0.62
C VAL A 122 11.74 -3.28 -0.32
N ARG A 123 10.58 -3.76 -0.75
CA ARG A 123 10.44 -4.89 -1.67
C ARG A 123 10.55 -4.49 -3.14
N ASP A 124 10.60 -3.20 -3.45
CA ASP A 124 10.53 -2.65 -4.82
C ASP A 124 9.36 -3.24 -5.63
N PRO A 125 8.10 -3.17 -5.15
CA PRO A 125 6.99 -3.83 -5.81
C PRO A 125 6.60 -3.12 -7.12
N GLN A 126 6.13 -3.88 -8.12
CA GLN A 126 5.53 -3.30 -9.32
C GLN A 126 4.18 -2.64 -9.01
N VAL A 127 3.45 -3.19 -8.05
CA VAL A 127 2.16 -2.66 -7.62
C VAL A 127 2.09 -2.56 -6.11
N MET A 128 1.70 -1.39 -5.62
CA MET A 128 1.41 -1.14 -4.21
C MET A 128 -0.10 -1.07 -3.99
N LEU A 129 -0.60 -1.96 -3.14
CA LEU A 129 -2.00 -2.05 -2.78
C LEU A 129 -2.22 -1.40 -1.42
N MET A 130 -3.16 -0.47 -1.32
CA MET A 130 -3.47 0.25 -0.08
C MET A 130 -4.96 0.13 0.24
N ASP A 131 -5.28 -0.55 1.34
CA ASP A 131 -6.66 -0.77 1.79
C ASP A 131 -7.03 0.21 2.90
N GLU A 132 -7.69 1.30 2.53
CA GLU A 132 -8.15 2.37 3.44
C GLU A 132 -7.07 2.82 4.46
N PRO A 133 -5.86 3.20 4.01
CA PRO A 133 -4.73 3.39 4.91
C PRO A 133 -4.86 4.62 5.81
N LEU A 134 -5.77 5.55 5.52
CA LEU A 134 -5.99 6.78 6.29
C LEU A 134 -7.23 6.74 7.18
N SER A 135 -8.06 5.68 7.12
CA SER A 135 -9.36 5.63 7.78
C SER A 135 -9.30 5.70 9.30
N ASN A 136 -8.22 5.22 9.92
CA ASN A 136 -8.03 5.18 11.36
C ASN A 136 -7.38 6.46 11.93
N LEU A 137 -7.14 7.47 11.11
CA LEU A 137 -6.51 8.72 11.50
C LEU A 137 -7.54 9.81 11.74
N ASP A 138 -7.27 10.74 12.67
CA ASP A 138 -8.05 11.95 12.81
C ASP A 138 -7.94 12.87 11.58
N ALA A 139 -8.84 13.83 11.44
CA ALA A 139 -8.94 14.67 10.24
C ALA A 139 -7.65 15.46 9.95
N LYS A 140 -6.98 15.98 11.00
CA LYS A 140 -5.74 16.76 10.83
C LYS A 140 -4.60 15.87 10.31
N LEU A 141 -4.42 14.72 10.94
CA LEU A 141 -3.38 13.77 10.57
C LEU A 141 -3.66 13.15 9.20
N ARG A 142 -4.94 12.89 8.88
CA ARG A 142 -5.35 12.42 7.56
C ARG A 142 -4.97 13.39 6.45
N ASN A 143 -5.22 14.69 6.64
CA ASN A 143 -4.82 15.72 5.67
C ASN A 143 -3.30 15.78 5.49
N GLN A 144 -2.56 15.68 6.59
CA GLN A 144 -1.11 15.63 6.58
C GLN A 144 -0.59 14.42 5.80
N MET A 145 -1.11 13.24 6.11
CA MET A 145 -0.70 11.99 5.46
C MET A 145 -1.10 11.92 3.99
N ARG A 146 -2.19 12.55 3.61
CA ARG A 146 -2.58 12.70 2.21
C ARG A 146 -1.54 13.51 1.41
N ALA A 147 -1.07 14.62 1.96
CA ALA A 147 0.02 15.40 1.37
C ALA A 147 1.34 14.60 1.26
N GLU A 148 1.63 13.78 2.28
CA GLU A 148 2.79 12.89 2.26
C GLU A 148 2.69 11.80 1.18
N LEU A 149 1.51 11.22 0.98
CA LEU A 149 1.27 10.23 -0.08
C LEU A 149 1.45 10.82 -1.48
N ILE A 150 1.07 12.09 -1.69
CA ILE A 150 1.31 12.80 -2.95
C ILE A 150 2.82 12.90 -3.22
N LYS A 151 3.60 13.33 -2.23
CA LYS A 151 5.06 13.41 -2.35
C LYS A 151 5.71 12.02 -2.53
N LEU A 152 5.17 11.02 -1.86
CA LEU A 152 5.67 9.65 -1.93
C LEU A 152 5.51 9.07 -3.34
N ARG A 153 4.35 9.25 -3.96
CA ARG A 153 4.11 8.75 -5.33
C ARG A 153 5.06 9.37 -6.36
N GLU A 154 5.49 10.60 -6.16
CA GLU A 154 6.47 11.27 -7.03
C GLU A 154 7.88 10.67 -6.90
N ARG A 155 8.19 10.12 -5.74
CA ARG A 155 9.50 9.51 -5.44
C ARG A 155 9.58 8.03 -5.80
N ILE A 156 8.44 7.35 -5.78
CA ILE A 156 8.35 5.91 -6.00
C ILE A 156 7.70 5.64 -7.35
N ASN A 157 8.47 5.07 -8.24
CA ASN A 157 8.06 4.76 -9.60
C ASN A 157 7.32 3.42 -9.69
N THR A 158 6.14 3.35 -9.08
CA THR A 158 5.31 2.14 -9.01
C THR A 158 3.85 2.44 -9.30
N THR A 159 3.06 1.44 -9.63
CA THR A 159 1.61 1.54 -9.76
C THR A 159 0.98 1.45 -8.38
N PHE A 160 0.09 2.39 -8.04
CA PHE A 160 -0.68 2.37 -6.80
C PHE A 160 -2.13 2.00 -7.09
N ILE A 161 -2.69 1.09 -6.29
CA ILE A 161 -4.13 0.85 -6.22
C ILE A 161 -4.58 1.12 -4.78
N TYR A 162 -5.39 2.13 -4.63
CA TYR A 162 -5.79 2.71 -3.36
C TYR A 162 -7.29 2.57 -3.18
N VAL A 163 -7.71 1.98 -2.08
CA VAL A 163 -9.12 1.82 -1.72
C VAL A 163 -9.48 2.86 -0.67
N THR A 164 -10.58 3.57 -0.90
CA THR A 164 -11.15 4.53 0.06
C THR A 164 -12.67 4.67 -0.12
N HIS A 165 -13.36 5.11 0.91
CA HIS A 165 -14.73 5.60 0.83
C HIS A 165 -14.82 7.13 0.85
N ASP A 166 -13.66 7.81 0.98
CA ASP A 166 -13.55 9.26 1.04
C ASP A 166 -13.34 9.84 -0.37
N GLN A 167 -14.34 10.61 -0.84
CA GLN A 167 -14.28 11.24 -2.16
C GLN A 167 -13.14 12.27 -2.27
N THR A 168 -12.81 12.96 -1.17
CA THR A 168 -11.72 13.94 -1.15
C THR A 168 -10.37 13.27 -1.35
N GLU A 169 -10.16 12.10 -0.74
CA GLU A 169 -8.95 11.29 -1.00
C GLU A 169 -8.88 10.88 -2.47
N ALA A 170 -9.97 10.38 -3.04
CA ALA A 170 -10.03 9.97 -4.43
C ALA A 170 -9.68 11.12 -5.38
N MET A 171 -10.29 12.28 -5.18
CA MET A 171 -10.08 13.47 -6.04
C MET A 171 -8.69 14.09 -5.92
N THR A 172 -8.04 13.94 -4.75
CA THR A 172 -6.71 14.54 -4.51
C THR A 172 -5.54 13.61 -4.85
N LEU A 173 -5.72 12.31 -4.67
CA LEU A 173 -4.63 11.33 -4.84
C LEU A 173 -4.63 10.68 -6.22
N GLY A 174 -5.82 10.47 -6.80
CA GLY A 174 -5.98 9.66 -8.01
C GLY A 174 -5.56 10.36 -9.31
N ASP A 175 -4.81 9.67 -10.13
CA ASP A 175 -4.69 10.00 -11.56
C ASP A 175 -5.94 9.49 -12.28
N ARG A 176 -6.48 8.38 -11.82
CA ARG A 176 -7.72 7.77 -12.30
C ARG A 176 -8.54 7.26 -11.13
N ILE A 177 -9.86 7.47 -11.22
CA ILE A 177 -10.83 7.06 -10.22
C ILE A 177 -11.73 5.99 -10.82
N VAL A 178 -11.92 4.91 -10.08
CA VAL A 178 -12.87 3.83 -10.40
C VAL A 178 -13.98 3.87 -9.37
N ILE A 179 -15.19 4.21 -9.81
CA ILE A 179 -16.38 4.25 -8.96
C ILE A 179 -17.02 2.87 -8.96
N MET A 180 -17.18 2.29 -7.78
CA MET A 180 -17.78 0.97 -7.58
C MET A 180 -19.08 1.07 -6.78
N LYS A 181 -20.05 0.25 -7.16
CA LYS A 181 -21.33 0.08 -6.44
C LYS A 181 -21.84 -1.35 -6.66
N ASP A 182 -22.27 -2.00 -5.59
CA ASP A 182 -22.91 -3.32 -5.62
C ASP A 182 -22.10 -4.39 -6.40
N GLY A 183 -20.76 -4.35 -6.27
CA GLY A 183 -19.85 -5.26 -6.95
C GLY A 183 -19.50 -4.91 -8.41
N PHE A 184 -20.07 -3.82 -8.94
CA PHE A 184 -19.87 -3.41 -10.32
C PHE A 184 -19.11 -2.08 -10.43
N ILE A 185 -18.28 -1.97 -11.47
CA ILE A 185 -17.70 -0.70 -11.87
C ILE A 185 -18.77 0.14 -12.56
N GLN A 186 -19.06 1.30 -12.01
CA GLN A 186 -20.05 2.25 -12.56
C GLN A 186 -19.41 3.22 -13.54
N GLN A 187 -18.21 3.68 -13.21
CA GLN A 187 -17.50 4.66 -14.03
C GLN A 187 -15.99 4.59 -13.77
N ILE A 188 -15.22 4.89 -14.80
CA ILE A 188 -13.78 5.11 -14.72
C ILE A 188 -13.49 6.45 -15.38
N GLY A 189 -12.72 7.31 -14.71
CA GLY A 189 -12.36 8.62 -15.24
C GLY A 189 -11.24 9.28 -14.48
N THR A 190 -10.82 10.45 -14.95
CA THR A 190 -9.92 11.35 -14.24
C THR A 190 -10.68 12.16 -13.20
N PRO A 191 -10.01 12.78 -12.20
CA PRO A 191 -10.66 13.61 -11.17
C PRO A 191 -11.39 14.85 -11.68
N GLN A 192 -11.29 15.20 -12.94
CA GLN A 192 -11.96 16.37 -13.56
C GLN A 192 -13.12 15.97 -14.44
#